data_80a376ad541e47a53c7b5b2c467108be
#
_entry.id   80a376ad541e47a53c7b5b2c467108be
#
_cell.length_a   1.000
_cell.length_b   1.000
_cell.length_c   1.000
_cell.angle_alpha   90.00
_cell.angle_beta   90.00
_cell.angle_gamma   90.00
#
_symmetry.space_group_name_H-M   'P 1'
#
loop_
_entity.id
_entity.type
_entity.pdbx_description
1 polymer ?
#
loop_
_entity_poly.entity_id
_entity_poly.type
_entity_poly.pdbx_seq_one_letter_code
_entity_poly.pdbx_strand_id
1 'polypeptide(L)'
;MNNLTNKKPHILFLFSDTGGGHRSATEAIIEALQIKFGDTFTCEMVDVFKAYAPTPLNRMPDWYPYMVKAPQLWGASFYATDGRPQARAITATMWPVAARVARRIIRNHPSDLVVTVHPLATSWILKALGKNRPPFITVVTDMVTTHALWFDHRSDLILVPTEIARQKALQYGVQEDRLRVVGQPVAQKYCVPAGDKSALREKLGWPKDKFIVLVVGGGDGMGPLAQTVRAIAEAGLDLALEVVAGRNQRLKASLEKVSWPVPTQIYGFTREMPDFMRAADALVTKAGPGTIAEAFNASLPIILFARLPGQEDGNVKYTVQVGAGVWAPTPQRVVATLRRWVEKPAEREKVVEACRRAARPDASVNIARAIGEKLGLTEA
;
A
#
# COMPACT_ATOMS: atom_id res chain seq x y z
N MET A 1 -32.22 -14.60 34.07
CA MET A 1 -31.81 -15.15 32.76
C MET A 1 -31.63 -13.95 31.84
N ASN A 2 -30.37 -13.52 31.67
CA ASN A 2 -30.04 -12.38 30.83
C ASN A 2 -30.16 -12.77 29.36
N ASN A 3 -31.15 -12.23 28.66
CA ASN A 3 -31.15 -12.16 27.20
C ASN A 3 -29.98 -11.25 26.77
N LEU A 4 -28.78 -11.77 26.73
CA LEU A 4 -27.69 -11.16 25.98
C LEU A 4 -28.13 -11.28 24.51
N THR A 5 -28.66 -10.19 23.98
CA THR A 5 -28.87 -10.02 22.53
C THR A 5 -27.54 -10.34 21.86
N ASN A 6 -27.56 -11.40 21.04
CA ASN A 6 -26.41 -11.94 20.28
C ASN A 6 -26.04 -10.95 19.15
N LYS A 7 -25.81 -9.68 19.51
CA LYS A 7 -25.45 -8.63 18.55
C LYS A 7 -23.99 -8.79 18.20
N LYS A 8 -23.71 -9.11 16.94
CA LYS A 8 -22.34 -9.16 16.42
C LYS A 8 -21.66 -7.81 16.64
N PRO A 9 -20.40 -7.78 17.12
CA PRO A 9 -19.65 -6.54 17.25
C PRO A 9 -19.46 -5.89 15.89
N HIS A 10 -19.50 -4.55 15.87
CA HIS A 10 -19.38 -3.74 14.67
C HIS A 10 -18.03 -3.01 14.61
N ILE A 11 -17.30 -3.18 13.50
CA ILE A 11 -15.98 -2.59 13.27
C ILE A 11 -16.10 -1.46 12.25
N LEU A 12 -15.69 -0.26 12.65
CA LEU A 12 -15.61 0.90 11.76
C LEU A 12 -14.19 1.06 11.23
N PHE A 13 -14.02 0.93 9.91
CA PHE A 13 -12.75 1.22 9.22
C PHE A 13 -12.76 2.63 8.66
N LEU A 14 -11.76 3.42 9.04
CA LEU A 14 -11.55 4.80 8.58
C LEU A 14 -10.38 4.86 7.61
N PHE A 15 -10.63 5.33 6.40
CA PHE A 15 -9.61 5.46 5.34
C PHE A 15 -9.84 6.72 4.50
N SER A 16 -9.00 6.94 3.51
CA SER A 16 -9.24 7.86 2.41
C SER A 16 -8.70 7.31 1.09
N ASP A 17 -9.38 7.64 0.00
CA ASP A 17 -9.03 7.21 -1.36
C ASP A 17 -7.86 8.03 -1.97
N THR A 18 -6.93 8.49 -1.17
CA THR A 18 -5.71 9.13 -1.62
C THR A 18 -4.75 8.08 -2.21
N GLY A 19 -4.71 7.97 -3.56
CA GLY A 19 -3.83 7.04 -4.28
C GLY A 19 -4.22 5.56 -4.26
N GLY A 20 -5.32 5.16 -3.61
CA GLY A 20 -5.85 3.79 -3.61
C GLY A 20 -5.17 2.80 -2.64
N GLY A 21 -4.00 3.11 -2.10
CA GLY A 21 -3.26 2.20 -1.20
C GLY A 21 -3.97 1.94 0.13
N HIS A 22 -4.56 2.96 0.73
CA HIS A 22 -5.30 2.85 2.00
C HIS A 22 -6.58 2.01 1.84
N ARG A 23 -7.31 2.18 0.74
CA ARG A 23 -8.47 1.35 0.41
C ARG A 23 -8.08 -0.12 0.27
N SER A 24 -7.09 -0.42 -0.56
CA SER A 24 -6.63 -1.81 -0.77
C SER A 24 -6.15 -2.46 0.52
N ALA A 25 -5.47 -1.71 1.38
CA ALA A 25 -5.06 -2.18 2.71
C ALA A 25 -6.27 -2.50 3.60
N THR A 26 -7.29 -1.63 3.62
CA THR A 26 -8.52 -1.87 4.38
C THR A 26 -9.25 -3.11 3.89
N GLU A 27 -9.43 -3.23 2.57
CA GLU A 27 -10.08 -4.39 1.94
C GLU A 27 -9.34 -5.69 2.25
N ALA A 28 -8.00 -5.68 2.23
CA ALA A 28 -7.17 -6.83 2.59
C ALA A 28 -7.32 -7.25 4.07
N ILE A 29 -7.45 -6.28 4.97
CA ILE A 29 -7.68 -6.56 6.40
C ILE A 29 -9.08 -7.16 6.61
N ILE A 30 -10.09 -6.61 5.95
CA ILE A 30 -11.48 -7.12 6.03
C ILE A 30 -11.56 -8.55 5.46
N GLU A 31 -10.92 -8.81 4.30
CA GLU A 31 -10.80 -10.15 3.73
C GLU A 31 -10.20 -11.14 4.75
N ALA A 32 -9.09 -10.76 5.40
CA ALA A 32 -8.44 -11.59 6.40
C ALA A 32 -9.30 -11.82 7.66
N LEU A 33 -10.06 -10.81 8.09
CA LEU A 33 -11.04 -10.95 9.18
C LEU A 33 -12.14 -11.94 8.82
N GLN A 34 -12.69 -11.85 7.62
CA GLN A 34 -13.75 -12.76 7.13
C GLN A 34 -13.25 -14.20 7.03
N ILE A 35 -12.02 -14.41 6.52
CA ILE A 35 -11.39 -15.73 6.44
C ILE A 35 -11.20 -16.33 7.84
N LYS A 36 -10.78 -15.50 8.82
CA LYS A 36 -10.37 -15.99 10.14
C LYS A 36 -11.54 -16.13 11.12
N PHE A 37 -12.51 -15.26 11.08
CA PHE A 37 -13.59 -15.15 12.06
C PHE A 37 -14.98 -15.37 11.45
N GLY A 38 -15.07 -15.60 10.14
CA GLY A 38 -16.34 -15.84 9.46
C GLY A 38 -17.35 -14.72 9.69
N ASP A 39 -18.59 -15.13 9.98
CA ASP A 39 -19.73 -14.21 10.16
C ASP A 39 -19.95 -13.86 11.66
N THR A 40 -18.87 -13.71 12.45
CA THR A 40 -18.97 -13.37 13.88
C THR A 40 -18.99 -11.88 14.18
N PHE A 41 -18.75 -11.03 13.20
CA PHE A 41 -18.73 -9.57 13.30
C PHE A 41 -19.42 -8.92 12.11
N THR A 42 -19.63 -7.60 12.19
CA THR A 42 -20.01 -6.75 11.05
C THR A 42 -18.97 -5.64 10.89
N CYS A 43 -18.80 -5.12 9.68
CA CYS A 43 -17.88 -4.01 9.45
C CYS A 43 -18.38 -3.06 8.37
N GLU A 44 -17.92 -1.83 8.42
CA GLU A 44 -18.12 -0.84 7.36
C GLU A 44 -16.85 -0.03 7.10
N MET A 45 -16.73 0.51 5.88
CA MET A 45 -15.61 1.33 5.44
C MET A 45 -16.08 2.76 5.18
N VAL A 46 -15.46 3.74 5.82
CA VAL A 46 -15.82 5.16 5.67
C VAL A 46 -14.62 5.96 5.16
N ASP A 47 -14.78 6.57 3.97
CA ASP A 47 -13.83 7.59 3.49
C ASP A 47 -14.07 8.90 4.23
N VAL A 48 -13.12 9.27 5.09
CA VAL A 48 -13.23 10.40 6.01
C VAL A 48 -13.35 11.74 5.28
N PHE A 49 -12.66 11.90 4.15
CA PHE A 49 -12.70 13.13 3.37
C PHE A 49 -13.89 13.18 2.43
N LYS A 50 -14.03 12.20 1.56
CA LYS A 50 -15.04 12.18 0.51
C LYS A 50 -16.47 12.25 1.07
N ALA A 51 -16.73 11.51 2.16
CA ALA A 51 -18.07 11.42 2.72
C ALA A 51 -18.40 12.55 3.70
N TYR A 52 -17.40 13.11 4.41
CA TYR A 52 -17.67 13.94 5.58
C TYR A 52 -16.97 15.29 5.61
N ALA A 53 -15.86 15.50 4.88
CA ALA A 53 -15.20 16.78 4.87
C ALA A 53 -16.04 17.85 4.14
N PRO A 54 -16.02 19.11 4.59
CA PRO A 54 -16.68 20.19 3.87
C PRO A 54 -15.97 20.49 2.53
N THR A 55 -16.72 21.03 1.57
CA THR A 55 -16.13 21.58 0.35
C THR A 55 -15.21 22.76 0.72
N PRO A 56 -13.98 22.84 0.15
CA PRO A 56 -13.43 22.00 -0.92
C PRO A 56 -12.64 20.77 -0.44
N LEU A 57 -12.47 20.52 0.86
CA LEU A 57 -11.65 19.44 1.42
C LEU A 57 -12.16 18.04 1.05
N ASN A 58 -13.45 17.88 0.79
CA ASN A 58 -14.02 16.61 0.33
C ASN A 58 -13.50 16.16 -1.05
N ARG A 59 -12.90 17.07 -1.82
CA ARG A 59 -12.26 16.79 -3.11
C ARG A 59 -10.76 16.48 -2.99
N MET A 60 -10.21 16.44 -1.78
CA MET A 60 -8.79 16.17 -1.57
C MET A 60 -8.33 14.85 -2.20
N PRO A 61 -9.09 13.73 -2.16
CA PRO A 61 -8.74 12.53 -2.90
C PRO A 61 -8.63 12.74 -4.42
N ASP A 62 -9.48 13.57 -5.00
CA ASP A 62 -9.48 13.88 -6.44
C ASP A 62 -8.28 14.77 -6.83
N TRP A 63 -7.77 15.59 -5.91
CA TRP A 63 -6.61 16.45 -6.12
C TRP A 63 -5.28 15.75 -5.91
N TYR A 64 -5.27 14.66 -5.15
CA TYR A 64 -4.05 13.93 -4.84
C TYR A 64 -3.22 13.58 -6.09
N PRO A 65 -3.78 13.06 -7.21
CA PRO A 65 -3.02 12.79 -8.42
C PRO A 65 -2.36 14.03 -9.03
N TYR A 66 -2.91 15.22 -8.81
CA TYR A 66 -2.32 16.49 -9.28
C TYR A 66 -1.24 17.01 -8.33
N MET A 67 -1.43 16.86 -7.02
CA MET A 67 -0.46 17.29 -6.01
C MET A 67 0.87 16.51 -6.15
N VAL A 68 0.80 15.22 -6.41
CA VAL A 68 1.98 14.38 -6.59
C VAL A 68 2.70 14.56 -7.94
N LYS A 69 2.13 15.35 -8.88
CA LYS A 69 2.82 15.78 -10.12
C LYS A 69 3.92 16.82 -9.87
N ALA A 70 3.94 17.46 -8.69
CA ALA A 70 5.02 18.34 -8.25
C ALA A 70 5.81 17.66 -7.10
N PRO A 71 6.60 16.61 -7.40
CA PRO A 71 7.17 15.74 -6.37
C PRO A 71 8.12 16.46 -5.42
N GLN A 72 8.85 17.49 -5.89
CA GLN A 72 9.76 18.27 -5.03
C GLN A 72 8.96 19.07 -3.98
N LEU A 73 7.84 19.70 -4.39
CA LEU A 73 6.98 20.43 -3.47
C LEU A 73 6.29 19.49 -2.47
N TRP A 74 5.84 18.32 -2.94
CA TRP A 74 5.32 17.28 -2.06
C TRP A 74 6.35 16.85 -1.00
N GLY A 75 7.57 16.52 -1.42
CA GLY A 75 8.65 16.12 -0.51
C GLY A 75 8.99 17.21 0.50
N ALA A 76 9.11 18.46 0.06
CA ALA A 76 9.35 19.59 0.94
C ALA A 76 8.23 19.75 1.99
N SER A 77 6.95 19.64 1.57
CA SER A 77 5.81 19.71 2.48
C SER A 77 5.78 18.54 3.47
N PHE A 78 6.11 17.33 3.00
CA PHE A 78 6.20 16.14 3.85
C PHE A 78 7.21 16.34 4.98
N TYR A 79 8.46 16.74 4.66
CA TYR A 79 9.49 16.97 5.66
C TYR A 79 9.19 18.16 6.57
N ALA A 80 8.61 19.24 6.04
CA ALA A 80 8.24 20.41 6.84
C ALA A 80 7.14 20.11 7.85
N THR A 81 6.29 19.12 7.58
CA THR A 81 5.17 18.73 8.43
C THR A 81 5.47 17.50 9.30
N ASP A 82 6.55 16.75 9.02
CA ASP A 82 6.94 15.58 9.81
C ASP A 82 7.65 16.00 11.10
N GLY A 83 7.09 15.59 12.24
CA GLY A 83 7.59 15.88 13.58
C GLY A 83 6.46 15.99 14.60
N ARG A 84 6.76 15.72 15.88
CA ARG A 84 5.73 15.78 16.95
C ARG A 84 5.13 17.18 17.14
N PRO A 85 5.94 18.26 17.18
CA PRO A 85 5.40 19.62 17.28
C PRO A 85 4.52 19.97 16.08
N GLN A 86 5.00 19.67 14.87
CA GLN A 86 4.28 19.94 13.61
C GLN A 86 2.97 19.18 13.55
N ALA A 87 2.96 17.87 13.84
CA ALA A 87 1.76 17.06 13.88
C ALA A 87 0.73 17.57 14.89
N ARG A 88 1.19 18.03 16.06
CA ARG A 88 0.33 18.67 17.07
C ARG A 88 -0.25 19.99 16.56
N ALA A 89 0.55 20.84 15.94
CA ALA A 89 0.13 22.12 15.37
C ALA A 89 -0.91 21.90 14.25
N ILE A 90 -0.64 20.99 13.32
CA ILE A 90 -1.59 20.60 12.24
C ILE A 90 -2.91 20.13 12.85
N THR A 91 -2.83 19.22 13.82
CA THR A 91 -4.04 18.68 14.49
C THR A 91 -4.83 19.80 15.20
N ALA A 92 -4.15 20.72 15.87
CA ALA A 92 -4.78 21.84 16.58
C ALA A 92 -5.43 22.85 15.62
N THR A 93 -4.71 23.25 14.57
CA THR A 93 -5.19 24.22 13.58
C THR A 93 -6.39 23.69 12.80
N MET A 94 -6.36 22.41 12.42
CA MET A 94 -7.46 21.78 11.68
C MET A 94 -8.64 21.37 12.57
N TRP A 95 -8.48 21.39 13.90
CA TRP A 95 -9.48 20.91 14.84
C TRP A 95 -10.88 21.51 14.70
N PRO A 96 -11.07 22.83 14.49
CA PRO A 96 -12.42 23.40 14.38
C PRO A 96 -13.26 22.78 13.26
N VAL A 97 -12.62 22.46 12.14
CA VAL A 97 -13.25 21.78 10.99
C VAL A 97 -13.34 20.29 11.26
N ALA A 98 -12.22 19.66 11.64
CA ALA A 98 -12.13 18.24 11.89
C ALA A 98 -13.05 17.74 13.01
N ALA A 99 -13.31 18.55 14.04
CA ALA A 99 -14.23 18.23 15.13
C ALA A 99 -15.67 17.97 14.66
N ARG A 100 -16.16 18.77 13.69
CA ARG A 100 -17.51 18.58 13.12
C ARG A 100 -17.56 17.27 12.32
N VAL A 101 -16.55 17.03 11.49
CA VAL A 101 -16.41 15.83 10.69
C VAL A 101 -16.36 14.59 11.59
N ALA A 102 -15.45 14.57 12.56
CA ALA A 102 -15.24 13.46 13.47
C ALA A 102 -16.51 13.14 14.29
N ARG A 103 -17.17 14.16 14.89
CA ARG A 103 -18.42 13.96 15.65
C ARG A 103 -19.56 13.43 14.77
N ARG A 104 -19.63 13.86 13.51
CA ARG A 104 -20.64 13.36 12.55
C ARG A 104 -20.36 11.90 12.18
N ILE A 105 -19.11 11.52 11.94
CA ILE A 105 -18.71 10.12 11.69
C ILE A 105 -19.13 9.26 12.89
N ILE A 106 -18.69 9.62 14.10
CA ILE A 106 -18.94 8.85 15.32
C ILE A 106 -20.45 8.68 15.59
N ARG A 107 -21.24 9.73 15.36
CA ARG A 107 -22.69 9.67 15.55
C ARG A 107 -23.40 8.80 14.53
N ASN A 108 -22.95 8.84 13.26
CA ASN A 108 -23.59 8.13 12.17
C ASN A 108 -23.13 6.66 12.07
N HIS A 109 -21.99 6.34 12.65
CA HIS A 109 -21.35 5.02 12.60
C HIS A 109 -21.00 4.53 14.02
N PRO A 110 -22.01 4.21 14.85
CA PRO A 110 -21.76 3.64 16.17
C PRO A 110 -21.05 2.29 16.02
N SER A 111 -19.94 2.10 16.71
CA SER A 111 -19.08 0.93 16.54
C SER A 111 -18.50 0.42 17.85
N ASP A 112 -18.21 -0.87 17.91
CA ASP A 112 -17.59 -1.53 19.06
C ASP A 112 -16.06 -1.46 19.01
N LEU A 113 -15.50 -1.18 17.81
CA LEU A 113 -14.08 -0.96 17.57
C LEU A 113 -13.88 -0.04 16.36
N VAL A 114 -12.92 0.88 16.47
CA VAL A 114 -12.51 1.74 15.34
C VAL A 114 -11.11 1.35 14.88
N VAL A 115 -10.96 1.14 13.58
CA VAL A 115 -9.66 0.88 12.93
C VAL A 115 -9.39 2.00 11.94
N THR A 116 -8.26 2.69 12.07
CA THR A 116 -7.84 3.66 11.06
C THR A 116 -6.66 3.15 10.26
N VAL A 117 -6.71 3.36 8.95
CA VAL A 117 -5.60 3.10 8.02
C VAL A 117 -5.14 4.40 7.32
N HIS A 118 -5.44 5.56 7.91
CA HIS A 118 -5.08 6.86 7.35
C HIS A 118 -4.57 7.84 8.42
N PRO A 119 -3.39 8.47 8.23
CA PRO A 119 -2.74 9.27 9.27
C PRO A 119 -3.55 10.48 9.72
N LEU A 120 -4.17 11.19 8.78
CA LEU A 120 -4.94 12.40 9.10
C LEU A 120 -6.20 12.13 9.93
N ALA A 121 -6.80 10.93 9.83
CA ALA A 121 -8.00 10.59 10.61
C ALA A 121 -7.69 10.29 12.08
N THR A 122 -6.50 9.78 12.39
CA THR A 122 -6.15 9.20 13.68
C THR A 122 -6.39 10.17 14.85
N SER A 123 -5.67 11.28 14.90
CA SER A 123 -5.70 12.20 16.03
C SER A 123 -7.05 12.92 16.18
N TRP A 124 -7.72 13.24 15.08
CA TRP A 124 -9.01 13.95 15.13
C TRP A 124 -10.14 13.07 15.65
N ILE A 125 -10.20 11.84 15.17
CA ILE A 125 -11.21 10.88 15.63
C ILE A 125 -10.98 10.55 17.10
N LEU A 126 -9.75 10.24 17.51
CA LEU A 126 -9.40 9.98 18.91
C LEU A 126 -9.75 11.15 19.84
N LYS A 127 -9.51 12.39 19.38
CA LYS A 127 -9.87 13.58 20.15
C LYS A 127 -11.39 13.76 20.28
N ALA A 128 -12.14 13.45 19.24
CA ALA A 128 -13.60 13.57 19.24
C ALA A 128 -14.30 12.47 20.03
N LEU A 129 -13.76 11.25 20.02
CA LEU A 129 -14.25 10.11 20.79
C LEU A 129 -14.12 10.34 22.32
N GLY A 130 -13.09 11.09 22.77
CA GLY A 130 -12.88 11.35 24.19
C GLY A 130 -12.35 10.14 24.97
N LYS A 131 -12.67 10.07 26.27
CA LYS A 131 -12.16 9.03 27.18
C LYS A 131 -13.01 7.75 27.17
N ASN A 132 -14.35 7.90 27.18
CA ASN A 132 -15.29 6.76 27.15
C ASN A 132 -15.58 6.40 25.70
N ARG A 133 -14.73 5.63 25.07
CA ARG A 133 -14.77 5.31 23.65
C ARG A 133 -14.53 3.81 23.39
N PRO A 134 -14.96 3.29 22.24
CA PRO A 134 -14.53 1.95 21.82
C PRO A 134 -13.01 1.89 21.68
N PRO A 135 -12.40 0.71 21.74
CA PRO A 135 -11.00 0.50 21.39
C PRO A 135 -10.68 1.10 20.01
N PHE A 136 -9.45 1.60 19.88
CA PHE A 136 -9.00 2.27 18.67
C PHE A 136 -7.66 1.70 18.20
N ILE A 137 -7.64 1.12 17.00
CA ILE A 137 -6.44 0.54 16.39
C ILE A 137 -5.99 1.41 15.22
N THR A 138 -4.71 1.75 15.19
CA THR A 138 -4.07 2.39 14.04
C THR A 138 -3.26 1.35 13.27
N VAL A 139 -3.57 1.16 11.99
CA VAL A 139 -2.77 0.32 11.08
C VAL A 139 -1.99 1.24 10.15
N VAL A 140 -0.69 1.29 10.37
CA VAL A 140 0.23 2.13 9.57
C VAL A 140 0.48 1.45 8.23
N THR A 141 0.22 2.17 7.14
CA THR A 141 0.40 1.67 5.77
C THR A 141 1.59 2.32 5.04
N ASP A 142 2.31 3.23 5.67
CA ASP A 142 3.62 3.71 5.22
C ASP A 142 4.70 2.72 5.68
N MET A 143 5.40 2.07 4.74
CA MET A 143 6.29 0.94 5.04
C MET A 143 7.51 1.33 5.89
N VAL A 144 8.14 2.46 5.60
CA VAL A 144 9.41 2.88 6.23
C VAL A 144 9.38 4.33 6.66
N THR A 145 9.16 5.26 5.73
CA THR A 145 9.09 6.69 6.04
C THR A 145 7.70 7.05 6.54
N THR A 146 7.45 6.71 7.80
CA THR A 146 6.15 6.97 8.45
C THR A 146 6.08 8.41 8.94
N HIS A 147 5.01 9.13 8.62
CA HIS A 147 4.79 10.50 9.09
C HIS A 147 4.36 10.53 10.56
N ALA A 148 4.71 11.57 11.30
CA ALA A 148 4.36 11.75 12.72
C ALA A 148 2.84 11.69 13.00
N LEU A 149 2.01 12.04 12.03
CA LEU A 149 0.54 11.98 12.13
C LEU A 149 -0.03 10.56 12.32
N TRP A 150 0.75 9.52 12.05
CA TRP A 150 0.35 8.15 12.35
C TRP A 150 0.33 7.83 13.86
N PHE A 151 1.18 8.50 14.63
CA PHE A 151 1.53 8.11 15.99
C PHE A 151 0.80 8.97 17.03
N ASP A 152 -0.38 8.54 17.41
CA ASP A 152 -1.11 9.14 18.52
C ASP A 152 -1.09 8.20 19.73
N HIS A 153 -0.52 8.67 20.85
CA HIS A 153 -0.37 7.90 22.09
C HIS A 153 -1.70 7.46 22.72
N ARG A 154 -2.84 7.99 22.25
CA ARG A 154 -4.17 7.58 22.68
C ARG A 154 -4.68 6.32 21.95
N SER A 155 -4.06 5.90 20.86
CA SER A 155 -4.39 4.62 20.22
C SER A 155 -4.15 3.47 21.17
N ASP A 156 -5.08 2.53 21.25
CA ASP A 156 -4.94 1.36 22.13
C ASP A 156 -3.93 0.35 21.57
N LEU A 157 -3.78 0.35 20.24
CA LEU A 157 -2.80 -0.47 19.54
C LEU A 157 -2.40 0.21 18.23
N ILE A 158 -1.11 0.18 17.91
CA ILE A 158 -0.56 0.66 16.65
C ILE A 158 0.17 -0.49 15.98
N LEU A 159 -0.33 -0.90 14.82
CA LEU A 159 0.22 -1.96 14.01
C LEU A 159 1.11 -1.35 12.92
N VAL A 160 2.37 -1.72 12.88
CA VAL A 160 3.36 -1.15 11.97
C VAL A 160 3.91 -2.20 11.00
N PRO A 161 4.27 -1.82 9.76
CA PRO A 161 4.70 -2.79 8.76
C PRO A 161 6.14 -3.29 8.94
N THR A 162 7.02 -2.51 9.57
CA THR A 162 8.45 -2.84 9.68
C THR A 162 9.01 -2.47 11.05
N GLU A 163 10.14 -3.07 11.41
CA GLU A 163 10.87 -2.69 12.62
C GLU A 163 11.36 -1.23 12.56
N ILE A 164 11.68 -0.72 11.36
CA ILE A 164 12.06 0.70 11.18
C ILE A 164 10.90 1.62 11.56
N ALA A 165 9.69 1.29 11.12
CA ALA A 165 8.48 2.04 11.50
C ALA A 165 8.20 1.94 13.01
N ARG A 166 8.47 0.78 13.64
CA ARG A 166 8.36 0.61 15.09
C ARG A 166 9.35 1.51 15.83
N GLN A 167 10.62 1.52 15.43
CA GLN A 167 11.63 2.38 16.04
C GLN A 167 11.24 3.85 15.93
N LYS A 168 10.70 4.28 14.80
CA LYS A 168 10.22 5.65 14.62
C LYS A 168 9.04 5.95 15.56
N ALA A 169 8.09 5.03 15.73
CA ALA A 169 6.98 5.18 16.66
C ALA A 169 7.46 5.35 18.11
N LEU A 170 8.48 4.58 18.54
CA LEU A 170 9.10 4.72 19.86
C LEU A 170 9.76 6.09 20.04
N GLN A 171 10.47 6.59 19.00
CA GLN A 171 11.06 7.95 19.01
C GLN A 171 9.98 9.04 19.14
N TYR A 172 8.79 8.79 18.61
CA TYR A 172 7.63 9.67 18.79
C TYR A 172 6.90 9.45 20.12
N GLY A 173 7.42 8.59 21.01
CA GLY A 173 6.95 8.38 22.38
C GLY A 173 5.70 7.52 22.48
N VAL A 174 5.47 6.64 21.51
CA VAL A 174 4.49 5.56 21.65
C VAL A 174 5.06 4.51 22.60
N GLN A 175 4.26 4.00 23.50
CA GLN A 175 4.68 2.96 24.44
C GLN A 175 4.85 1.62 23.72
N GLU A 176 5.83 0.83 24.11
CA GLU A 176 6.21 -0.40 23.43
C GLU A 176 5.10 -1.47 23.46
N ASP A 177 4.37 -1.56 24.58
CA ASP A 177 3.23 -2.47 24.76
C ASP A 177 2.05 -2.20 23.83
N ARG A 178 2.02 -1.00 23.21
CA ARG A 178 1.02 -0.60 22.21
C ARG A 178 1.49 -0.74 20.77
N LEU A 179 2.69 -1.30 20.55
CA LEU A 179 3.27 -1.46 19.22
C LEU A 179 3.42 -2.95 18.86
N ARG A 180 2.96 -3.31 17.64
CA ARG A 180 3.24 -4.63 17.06
C ARG A 180 3.71 -4.48 15.61
N VAL A 181 4.78 -5.20 15.25
CA VAL A 181 5.24 -5.33 13.86
C VAL A 181 4.47 -6.47 13.21
N VAL A 182 3.68 -6.16 12.19
CA VAL A 182 2.76 -7.13 11.56
C VAL A 182 3.03 -7.36 10.08
N GLY A 183 3.79 -6.48 9.42
CA GLY A 183 3.94 -6.44 7.97
C GLY A 183 2.99 -5.45 7.29
N GLN A 184 3.17 -5.24 5.99
CA GLN A 184 2.29 -4.42 5.16
C GLN A 184 1.05 -5.23 4.78
N PRO A 185 -0.18 -4.75 5.05
CA PRO A 185 -1.38 -5.48 4.67
C PRO A 185 -1.53 -5.56 3.16
N VAL A 186 -1.67 -6.77 2.65
CA VAL A 186 -1.94 -7.10 1.24
C VAL A 186 -3.01 -8.17 1.18
N ALA A 187 -3.79 -8.19 0.09
CA ALA A 187 -4.86 -9.16 -0.11
C ALA A 187 -4.31 -10.60 -0.19
N GLN A 188 -5.09 -11.57 0.32
CA GLN A 188 -4.67 -12.98 0.41
C GLN A 188 -4.22 -13.57 -0.93
N LYS A 189 -4.82 -13.14 -2.03
CA LYS A 189 -4.48 -13.56 -3.38
C LYS A 189 -3.03 -13.26 -3.81
N TYR A 190 -2.34 -12.31 -3.15
CA TYR A 190 -0.89 -12.07 -3.35
C TYR A 190 -0.02 -12.95 -2.46
N CYS A 191 -0.61 -13.63 -1.48
CA CYS A 191 0.11 -14.43 -0.49
C CYS A 191 0.14 -15.92 -0.83
N VAL A 192 -0.57 -16.35 -1.89
CA VAL A 192 -0.56 -17.73 -2.35
C VAL A 192 0.72 -18.02 -3.15
N PRO A 193 1.25 -19.27 -3.09
CA PRO A 193 2.40 -19.66 -3.90
C PRO A 193 2.21 -19.41 -5.38
N ALA A 194 3.30 -19.14 -6.11
CA ALA A 194 3.24 -18.80 -7.53
C ALA A 194 2.64 -19.90 -8.41
N GLY A 195 2.78 -21.17 -8.02
CA GLY A 195 2.35 -22.32 -8.83
C GLY A 195 3.22 -22.50 -10.07
N ASP A 196 2.65 -23.12 -11.10
CA ASP A 196 3.34 -23.28 -12.39
C ASP A 196 3.25 -21.97 -13.19
N LYS A 197 4.40 -21.32 -13.34
CA LYS A 197 4.56 -20.08 -14.07
C LYS A 197 4.19 -20.22 -15.56
N SER A 198 4.51 -21.37 -16.18
CA SER A 198 4.19 -21.63 -17.59
C SER A 198 2.68 -21.74 -17.83
N ALA A 199 1.97 -22.48 -16.98
CA ALA A 199 0.52 -22.60 -17.03
C ALA A 199 -0.17 -21.25 -16.79
N LEU A 200 0.39 -20.43 -15.89
CA LEU A 200 -0.15 -19.11 -15.61
C LEU A 200 0.03 -18.15 -16.79
N ARG A 201 1.19 -18.18 -17.47
CA ARG A 201 1.44 -17.42 -18.71
C ARG A 201 0.51 -17.83 -19.84
N GLU A 202 0.25 -19.13 -19.99
CA GLU A 202 -0.72 -19.62 -20.98
C GLU A 202 -2.12 -19.06 -20.72
N LYS A 203 -2.58 -19.12 -19.46
CA LYS A 203 -3.88 -18.55 -19.04
C LYS A 203 -3.98 -17.05 -19.36
N LEU A 204 -2.88 -16.31 -19.20
CA LEU A 204 -2.80 -14.87 -19.44
C LEU A 204 -2.57 -14.50 -20.92
N GLY A 205 -2.28 -15.48 -21.79
CA GLY A 205 -1.91 -15.24 -23.18
C GLY A 205 -0.52 -14.62 -23.33
N TRP A 206 0.37 -14.86 -22.36
CA TRP A 206 1.74 -14.33 -22.35
C TRP A 206 2.74 -15.32 -22.97
N PRO A 207 3.84 -14.83 -23.59
CA PRO A 207 4.88 -15.71 -24.12
C PRO A 207 5.51 -16.58 -23.02
N LYS A 208 5.64 -17.89 -23.28
CA LYS A 208 6.20 -18.83 -22.31
C LYS A 208 7.73 -18.83 -22.30
N ASP A 209 8.33 -18.53 -23.44
CA ASP A 209 9.77 -18.60 -23.73
C ASP A 209 10.52 -17.27 -23.54
N LYS A 210 9.81 -16.17 -23.30
CA LYS A 210 10.41 -14.84 -23.12
C LYS A 210 10.62 -14.49 -21.65
N PHE A 211 11.57 -13.58 -21.41
CA PHE A 211 11.71 -12.91 -20.13
C PHE A 211 10.60 -11.86 -19.98
N ILE A 212 9.69 -12.05 -19.04
CA ILE A 212 8.53 -11.18 -18.85
C ILE A 212 8.84 -10.05 -17.90
N VAL A 213 8.75 -8.81 -18.37
CA VAL A 213 8.89 -7.59 -17.56
C VAL A 213 7.52 -6.96 -17.34
N LEU A 214 7.06 -6.98 -16.09
CA LEU A 214 5.86 -6.28 -15.66
C LEU A 214 6.20 -4.82 -15.32
N VAL A 215 5.58 -3.85 -15.99
CA VAL A 215 5.82 -2.42 -15.76
C VAL A 215 4.57 -1.76 -15.20
N VAL A 216 4.65 -1.20 -13.97
CA VAL A 216 3.49 -0.68 -13.25
C VAL A 216 3.77 0.71 -12.69
N GLY A 217 2.98 1.70 -13.08
CA GLY A 217 3.04 3.08 -12.56
C GLY A 217 2.20 3.32 -11.29
N GLY A 218 1.82 2.25 -10.57
CA GLY A 218 0.82 2.32 -9.51
C GLY A 218 -0.60 2.52 -10.05
N GLY A 219 -1.57 2.70 -9.16
CA GLY A 219 -2.99 2.81 -9.54
C GLY A 219 -3.31 3.92 -10.54
N ASP A 220 -2.50 4.97 -10.59
CA ASP A 220 -2.72 6.15 -11.44
C ASP A 220 -1.69 6.31 -12.59
N GLY A 221 -0.87 5.28 -12.84
CA GLY A 221 0.12 5.29 -13.93
C GLY A 221 1.17 6.40 -13.80
N MET A 222 1.71 6.56 -12.58
CA MET A 222 2.63 7.66 -12.24
C MET A 222 4.07 7.38 -12.67
N GLY A 223 4.86 8.46 -12.73
CA GLY A 223 6.28 8.41 -13.09
C GLY A 223 6.53 8.43 -14.60
N PRO A 224 7.80 8.31 -15.05
CA PRO A 224 8.18 8.36 -16.46
C PRO A 224 7.92 7.00 -17.17
N LEU A 225 6.70 6.42 -16.99
CA LEU A 225 6.36 5.07 -17.44
C LEU A 225 6.53 4.92 -18.94
N ALA A 226 5.99 5.83 -19.75
CA ALA A 226 6.08 5.73 -21.20
C ALA A 226 7.52 5.77 -21.72
N GLN A 227 8.38 6.63 -21.14
CA GLN A 227 9.79 6.71 -21.52
C GLN A 227 10.55 5.43 -21.10
N THR A 228 10.23 4.89 -19.95
CA THR A 228 10.83 3.65 -19.44
C THR A 228 10.44 2.46 -20.32
N VAL A 229 9.16 2.32 -20.67
CA VAL A 229 8.66 1.26 -21.55
C VAL A 229 9.34 1.33 -22.92
N ARG A 230 9.46 2.51 -23.54
CA ARG A 230 10.17 2.69 -24.82
C ARG A 230 11.63 2.26 -24.72
N ALA A 231 12.34 2.74 -23.71
CA ALA A 231 13.76 2.38 -23.54
C ALA A 231 13.98 0.87 -23.33
N ILE A 232 13.07 0.20 -22.62
CA ILE A 232 13.16 -1.27 -22.46
C ILE A 232 12.88 -1.97 -23.80
N ALA A 233 11.84 -1.56 -24.52
CA ALA A 233 11.46 -2.15 -25.80
C ALA A 233 12.56 -2.02 -26.86
N GLU A 234 13.27 -0.88 -26.88
CA GLU A 234 14.33 -0.55 -27.84
C GLU A 234 15.71 -1.10 -27.42
N ALA A 235 15.81 -1.77 -26.26
CA ALA A 235 17.10 -2.23 -25.70
C ALA A 235 17.72 -3.44 -26.43
N GLY A 236 17.03 -4.07 -27.38
CA GLY A 236 17.51 -5.27 -28.09
C GLY A 236 17.64 -6.49 -27.20
N LEU A 237 16.82 -6.59 -26.14
CA LEU A 237 16.77 -7.74 -25.23
C LEU A 237 15.65 -8.70 -25.63
N ASP A 238 15.89 -10.00 -25.46
CA ASP A 238 14.90 -11.03 -25.72
C ASP A 238 13.89 -11.11 -24.55
N LEU A 239 12.89 -10.23 -24.57
CA LEU A 239 11.88 -10.09 -23.52
C LEU A 239 10.49 -9.73 -24.06
N ALA A 240 9.48 -9.82 -23.21
CA ALA A 240 8.16 -9.29 -23.47
C ALA A 240 7.75 -8.29 -22.35
N LEU A 241 6.91 -7.33 -22.69
CA LEU A 241 6.46 -6.27 -21.80
C LEU A 241 4.97 -6.40 -21.50
N GLU A 242 4.66 -6.42 -20.21
CA GLU A 242 3.30 -6.37 -19.68
C GLU A 242 3.14 -5.05 -18.92
N VAL A 243 2.44 -4.10 -19.53
CA VAL A 243 2.42 -2.71 -19.06
C VAL A 243 1.07 -2.35 -18.47
N VAL A 244 1.03 -1.99 -17.18
CA VAL A 244 -0.19 -1.60 -16.49
C VAL A 244 -0.22 -0.08 -16.29
N ALA A 245 -1.05 0.61 -17.08
CA ALA A 245 -1.25 2.06 -17.00
C ALA A 245 -2.22 2.48 -15.86
N GLY A 246 -2.85 1.52 -15.19
CA GLY A 246 -3.82 1.78 -14.13
C GLY A 246 -5.04 2.58 -14.61
N ARG A 247 -5.49 3.54 -13.81
CA ARG A 247 -6.63 4.41 -14.15
C ARG A 247 -6.32 5.48 -15.19
N ASN A 248 -5.06 5.58 -15.63
CA ASN A 248 -4.61 6.59 -16.61
C ASN A 248 -4.95 6.18 -18.04
N GLN A 249 -6.22 6.42 -18.46
CA GLN A 249 -6.72 6.07 -19.78
C GLN A 249 -5.97 6.81 -20.92
N ARG A 250 -5.49 8.04 -20.68
CA ARG A 250 -4.70 8.80 -21.67
C ARG A 250 -3.35 8.13 -21.93
N LEU A 251 -2.69 7.69 -20.86
CA LEU A 251 -1.42 6.95 -20.96
C LEU A 251 -1.64 5.61 -21.70
N LYS A 252 -2.66 4.85 -21.32
CA LYS A 252 -3.04 3.58 -21.99
C LYS A 252 -3.21 3.80 -23.48
N ALA A 253 -4.10 4.72 -23.88
CA ALA A 253 -4.38 5.00 -25.29
C ALA A 253 -3.14 5.51 -26.07
N SER A 254 -2.20 6.20 -25.41
CA SER A 254 -0.96 6.65 -26.04
C SER A 254 0.02 5.51 -26.29
N LEU A 255 0.09 4.52 -25.37
CA LEU A 255 0.97 3.37 -25.49
C LEU A 255 0.43 2.35 -26.50
N GLU A 256 -0.88 2.17 -26.61
CA GLU A 256 -1.54 1.27 -27.56
C GLU A 256 -1.33 1.69 -29.03
N LYS A 257 -1.04 2.97 -29.29
CA LYS A 257 -0.78 3.50 -30.64
C LYS A 257 0.65 3.22 -31.14
N VAL A 258 1.53 2.73 -30.27
CA VAL A 258 2.94 2.51 -30.59
C VAL A 258 3.12 1.11 -31.16
N SER A 259 3.82 1.00 -32.29
CA SER A 259 4.34 -0.28 -32.77
C SER A 259 5.61 -0.63 -32.00
N TRP A 260 5.53 -1.67 -31.17
CA TRP A 260 6.61 -2.08 -30.29
C TRP A 260 7.53 -3.11 -30.95
N PRO A 261 8.87 -3.00 -30.81
CA PRO A 261 9.82 -3.95 -31.40
C PRO A 261 9.88 -5.29 -30.64
N VAL A 262 9.23 -5.40 -29.49
CA VAL A 262 9.10 -6.62 -28.69
C VAL A 262 7.62 -6.89 -28.37
N PRO A 263 7.23 -8.15 -28.09
CA PRO A 263 5.88 -8.45 -27.65
C PRO A 263 5.50 -7.56 -26.47
N THR A 264 4.42 -6.78 -26.62
CA THR A 264 4.02 -5.80 -25.61
C THR A 264 2.50 -5.76 -25.48
N GLN A 265 1.99 -5.96 -24.28
CA GLN A 265 0.57 -5.81 -23.96
C GLN A 265 0.36 -4.63 -23.02
N ILE A 266 -0.70 -3.84 -23.26
CA ILE A 266 -1.01 -2.64 -22.50
C ILE A 266 -2.34 -2.83 -21.79
N TYR A 267 -2.30 -2.77 -20.46
CA TYR A 267 -3.49 -2.91 -19.60
C TYR A 267 -3.88 -1.59 -18.96
N GLY A 268 -5.16 -1.41 -18.71
CA GLY A 268 -5.69 -0.40 -17.82
C GLY A 268 -5.63 -0.84 -16.36
N PHE A 269 -6.60 -0.40 -15.57
CA PHE A 269 -6.78 -0.93 -14.21
C PHE A 269 -7.26 -2.39 -14.29
N THR A 270 -6.55 -3.30 -13.62
CA THR A 270 -6.86 -4.74 -13.64
C THR A 270 -6.94 -5.32 -12.24
N ARG A 271 -7.73 -6.36 -12.07
CA ARG A 271 -7.80 -7.19 -10.85
C ARG A 271 -6.88 -8.41 -10.91
N GLU A 272 -6.23 -8.66 -12.03
CA GLU A 272 -5.34 -9.81 -12.29
C GLU A 272 -3.89 -9.56 -11.84
N MET A 273 -3.62 -8.44 -11.20
CA MET A 273 -2.27 -8.09 -10.71
C MET A 273 -1.57 -9.22 -9.93
N PRO A 274 -2.25 -10.01 -9.07
CA PRO A 274 -1.60 -11.15 -8.40
C PRO A 274 -1.08 -12.20 -9.38
N ASP A 275 -1.85 -12.51 -10.43
CA ASP A 275 -1.45 -13.45 -11.47
C ASP A 275 -0.32 -12.86 -12.31
N PHE A 276 -0.39 -11.57 -12.66
CA PHE A 276 0.66 -10.85 -13.37
C PHE A 276 1.99 -10.88 -12.61
N MET A 277 1.97 -10.59 -11.31
CA MET A 277 3.19 -10.61 -10.49
C MET A 277 3.80 -12.01 -10.39
N ARG A 278 2.98 -13.07 -10.31
CA ARG A 278 3.45 -14.45 -10.26
C ARG A 278 4.00 -14.96 -11.60
N ALA A 279 3.44 -14.47 -12.72
CA ALA A 279 3.83 -14.85 -14.06
C ALA A 279 5.08 -14.11 -14.58
N ALA A 280 5.35 -12.89 -14.06
CA ALA A 280 6.46 -12.06 -14.47
C ALA A 280 7.83 -12.56 -13.92
N ASP A 281 8.93 -12.11 -14.55
CA ASP A 281 10.30 -12.38 -14.12
C ASP A 281 10.96 -11.17 -13.44
N ALA A 282 10.47 -9.97 -13.72
CA ALA A 282 10.90 -8.73 -13.08
C ALA A 282 9.74 -7.71 -13.03
N LEU A 283 9.71 -6.93 -11.97
CA LEU A 283 8.79 -5.80 -11.81
C LEU A 283 9.54 -4.48 -11.93
N VAL A 284 9.09 -3.61 -12.81
CA VAL A 284 9.54 -2.22 -12.91
C VAL A 284 8.43 -1.32 -12.38
N THR A 285 8.65 -0.65 -11.25
CA THR A 285 7.59 0.10 -10.57
C THR A 285 8.09 1.31 -9.79
N LYS A 286 7.16 2.16 -9.33
CA LYS A 286 7.47 3.18 -8.31
C LYS A 286 7.53 2.55 -6.91
N ALA A 287 8.15 3.26 -5.95
CA ALA A 287 8.41 2.75 -4.60
C ALA A 287 7.16 2.77 -3.67
N GLY A 288 5.99 2.40 -4.18
CA GLY A 288 4.75 2.30 -3.38
C GLY A 288 4.79 1.13 -2.39
N PRO A 289 4.40 1.35 -1.11
CA PRO A 289 4.54 0.34 -0.06
C PRO A 289 3.73 -0.95 -0.34
N GLY A 290 2.50 -0.82 -0.81
CA GLY A 290 1.65 -1.98 -1.17
C GLY A 290 2.28 -2.81 -2.29
N THR A 291 2.65 -2.18 -3.41
CA THR A 291 3.24 -2.87 -4.56
C THR A 291 4.56 -3.56 -4.22
N ILE A 292 5.40 -2.96 -3.36
CA ILE A 292 6.63 -3.60 -2.87
C ILE A 292 6.31 -4.85 -2.06
N ALA A 293 5.35 -4.77 -1.13
CA ALA A 293 4.95 -5.91 -0.30
C ALA A 293 4.31 -7.04 -1.14
N GLU A 294 3.48 -6.68 -2.11
CA GLU A 294 2.89 -7.61 -3.08
C GLU A 294 3.98 -8.34 -3.88
N ALA A 295 4.98 -7.61 -4.37
CA ALA A 295 6.11 -8.19 -5.12
C ALA A 295 7.00 -9.09 -4.22
N PHE A 296 7.22 -8.73 -2.96
CA PHE A 296 7.94 -9.60 -2.03
C PHE A 296 7.22 -10.94 -1.84
N ASN A 297 5.90 -10.90 -1.61
CA ASN A 297 5.09 -12.11 -1.45
C ASN A 297 5.05 -12.95 -2.74
N ALA A 298 5.07 -12.31 -3.92
CA ALA A 298 5.19 -13.00 -5.20
C ALA A 298 6.62 -13.47 -5.53
N SER A 299 7.61 -13.20 -4.68
CA SER A 299 9.04 -13.47 -4.93
C SER A 299 9.55 -12.82 -6.22
N LEU A 300 9.04 -11.64 -6.57
CA LEU A 300 9.28 -10.95 -7.83
C LEU A 300 10.35 -9.86 -7.65
N PRO A 301 11.51 -9.95 -8.33
CA PRO A 301 12.57 -8.95 -8.28
C PRO A 301 12.11 -7.57 -8.73
N ILE A 302 12.50 -6.53 -7.98
CA ILE A 302 11.97 -5.17 -8.15
C ILE A 302 13.03 -4.23 -8.73
N ILE A 303 12.65 -3.48 -9.76
CA ILE A 303 13.39 -2.32 -10.26
C ILE A 303 12.55 -1.08 -9.94
N LEU A 304 13.03 -0.26 -9.02
CA LEU A 304 12.35 0.97 -8.63
C LEU A 304 12.81 2.12 -9.54
N PHE A 305 11.91 2.63 -10.40
CA PHE A 305 12.24 3.70 -11.34
C PHE A 305 11.75 5.09 -10.89
N ALA A 306 10.84 5.13 -9.93
CA ALA A 306 10.29 6.38 -9.39
C ALA A 306 9.92 6.23 -7.91
N ARG A 307 9.84 7.36 -7.21
CA ARG A 307 9.34 7.45 -5.84
C ARG A 307 8.64 8.79 -5.62
N LEU A 308 7.78 8.83 -4.64
CA LEU A 308 7.26 10.07 -4.11
C LEU A 308 8.21 10.58 -3.02
N PRO A 309 8.93 11.71 -3.24
CA PRO A 309 9.89 12.23 -2.27
C PRO A 309 9.27 12.44 -0.89
N GLY A 310 10.04 12.20 0.16
CA GLY A 310 9.56 12.19 1.53
C GLY A 310 8.92 10.84 1.89
N GLN A 311 7.72 10.62 1.42
CA GLN A 311 6.90 9.46 1.80
C GLN A 311 7.49 8.10 1.37
N GLU A 312 8.09 8.02 0.17
CA GLU A 312 8.59 6.75 -0.38
C GLU A 312 10.13 6.64 -0.36
N ASP A 313 10.87 7.64 0.18
CA ASP A 313 12.33 7.62 0.22
C ASP A 313 12.88 6.43 1.02
N GLY A 314 12.27 6.12 2.15
CA GLY A 314 12.63 4.97 2.96
C GLY A 314 12.35 3.64 2.29
N ASN A 315 11.29 3.55 1.49
CA ASN A 315 10.92 2.33 0.78
C ASN A 315 12.00 1.93 -0.25
N VAL A 316 12.57 2.93 -0.96
CA VAL A 316 13.70 2.70 -1.87
C VAL A 316 14.91 2.15 -1.10
N LYS A 317 15.31 2.83 -0.03
CA LYS A 317 16.44 2.41 0.80
C LYS A 317 16.26 1.00 1.35
N TYR A 318 15.08 0.72 1.89
CA TYR A 318 14.75 -0.59 2.46
C TYR A 318 14.81 -1.70 1.42
N THR A 319 14.15 -1.52 0.26
CA THR A 319 14.13 -2.52 -0.82
C THR A 319 15.54 -2.87 -1.32
N VAL A 320 16.41 -1.86 -1.47
CA VAL A 320 17.81 -2.05 -1.86
C VAL A 320 18.63 -2.71 -0.72
N GLN A 321 18.43 -2.28 0.51
CA GLN A 321 19.17 -2.79 1.66
C GLN A 321 18.88 -4.27 1.94
N VAL A 322 17.63 -4.71 1.80
CA VAL A 322 17.28 -6.13 1.95
C VAL A 322 17.67 -6.97 0.73
N GLY A 323 18.18 -6.33 -0.32
CA GLY A 323 18.61 -6.99 -1.55
C GLY A 323 17.49 -7.42 -2.50
N ALA A 324 16.24 -7.02 -2.23
CA ALA A 324 15.05 -7.44 -2.98
C ALA A 324 14.78 -6.58 -4.23
N GLY A 325 15.60 -5.58 -4.50
CA GLY A 325 15.44 -4.73 -5.68
C GLY A 325 16.58 -3.73 -5.87
N VAL A 326 16.46 -2.95 -6.94
CA VAL A 326 17.46 -1.98 -7.39
C VAL A 326 16.80 -0.61 -7.58
N TRP A 327 17.50 0.46 -7.19
CA TRP A 327 17.11 1.82 -7.53
C TRP A 327 17.67 2.24 -8.89
N ALA A 328 16.81 2.43 -9.87
CA ALA A 328 17.12 2.75 -11.26
C ALA A 328 16.28 3.96 -11.74
N PRO A 329 16.59 5.20 -11.30
CA PRO A 329 15.77 6.38 -11.55
C PRO A 329 15.80 6.91 -12.99
N THR A 330 16.53 6.27 -13.87
CA THR A 330 16.56 6.63 -15.30
C THR A 330 16.27 5.41 -16.17
N PRO A 331 15.65 5.58 -17.36
CA PRO A 331 15.39 4.47 -18.28
C PRO A 331 16.65 3.66 -18.60
N GLN A 332 17.81 4.31 -18.74
CA GLN A 332 19.09 3.65 -19.05
C GLN A 332 19.52 2.70 -17.91
N ARG A 333 19.31 3.11 -16.63
CA ARG A 333 19.61 2.25 -15.48
C ARG A 333 18.64 1.10 -15.37
N VAL A 334 17.37 1.28 -15.71
CA VAL A 334 16.38 0.19 -15.79
C VAL A 334 16.83 -0.84 -16.83
N VAL A 335 17.17 -0.39 -18.05
CA VAL A 335 17.66 -1.26 -19.14
C VAL A 335 18.94 -2.00 -18.72
N ALA A 336 19.91 -1.31 -18.13
CA ALA A 336 21.16 -1.93 -17.68
C ALA A 336 20.91 -3.02 -16.61
N THR A 337 19.95 -2.80 -15.73
CA THR A 337 19.57 -3.81 -14.71
C THR A 337 18.88 -5.00 -15.35
N LEU A 338 17.93 -4.78 -16.26
CA LEU A 338 17.24 -5.85 -17.00
C LEU A 338 18.22 -6.67 -17.82
N ARG A 339 19.13 -6.01 -18.56
CA ARG A 339 20.19 -6.69 -19.32
C ARG A 339 20.98 -7.62 -18.43
N ARG A 340 21.45 -7.11 -17.28
CA ARG A 340 22.22 -7.92 -16.31
C ARG A 340 21.40 -9.11 -15.79
N TRP A 341 20.11 -8.97 -15.54
CA TRP A 341 19.26 -10.05 -15.03
C TRP A 341 18.89 -11.08 -16.10
N VAL A 342 18.82 -10.69 -17.38
CA VAL A 342 18.65 -11.60 -18.52
C VAL A 342 19.94 -12.38 -18.77
N GLU A 343 21.09 -11.70 -18.83
CA GLU A 343 22.39 -12.30 -19.13
C GLU A 343 22.96 -13.12 -17.96
N LYS A 344 22.61 -12.78 -16.72
CA LYS A 344 23.12 -13.39 -15.49
C LYS A 344 21.99 -13.86 -14.57
N PRO A 345 21.32 -14.97 -14.90
CA PRO A 345 20.18 -15.47 -14.11
C PRO A 345 20.50 -15.71 -12.63
N ALA A 346 21.74 -16.12 -12.31
CA ALA A 346 22.18 -16.33 -10.93
C ALA A 346 22.20 -15.05 -10.08
N GLU A 347 22.43 -13.88 -10.67
CA GLU A 347 22.33 -12.60 -9.96
C GLU A 347 20.86 -12.24 -9.66
N ARG A 348 19.97 -12.50 -10.62
CA ARG A 348 18.53 -12.33 -10.43
C ARG A 348 17.99 -13.26 -9.34
N GLU A 349 18.42 -14.53 -9.33
CA GLU A 349 17.96 -15.50 -8.32
C GLU A 349 18.30 -15.05 -6.88
N LYS A 350 19.44 -14.40 -6.67
CA LYS A 350 19.78 -13.79 -5.37
C LYS A 350 18.75 -12.72 -4.94
N VAL A 351 18.23 -11.96 -5.91
CA VAL A 351 17.18 -10.94 -5.65
C VAL A 351 15.84 -11.62 -5.38
N VAL A 352 15.48 -12.67 -6.12
CA VAL A 352 14.28 -13.50 -5.86
C VAL A 352 14.31 -14.04 -4.44
N GLU A 353 15.44 -14.61 -4.01
CA GLU A 353 15.60 -15.14 -2.66
C GLU A 353 15.52 -14.05 -1.59
N ALA A 354 16.03 -12.86 -1.87
CA ALA A 354 15.87 -11.72 -0.97
C ALA A 354 14.41 -11.26 -0.87
N CYS A 355 13.63 -11.30 -1.96
CA CYS A 355 12.19 -11.06 -1.93
C CYS A 355 11.48 -12.07 -1.02
N ARG A 356 11.80 -13.37 -1.13
CA ARG A 356 11.24 -14.44 -0.27
C ARG A 356 11.50 -14.17 1.21
N ARG A 357 12.73 -13.81 1.58
CA ARG A 357 13.08 -13.46 2.97
C ARG A 357 12.36 -12.22 3.50
N ALA A 358 12.14 -11.23 2.62
CA ALA A 358 11.44 -9.99 2.98
C ALA A 358 9.92 -10.13 3.01
N ALA A 359 9.37 -11.17 2.41
CA ALA A 359 7.92 -11.44 2.34
C ALA A 359 7.29 -11.56 3.73
N ARG A 360 6.06 -11.07 3.84
CA ARG A 360 5.22 -11.16 5.05
C ARG A 360 3.80 -11.57 4.65
N PRO A 361 3.60 -12.82 4.19
CA PRO A 361 2.32 -13.28 3.68
C PRO A 361 1.22 -13.26 4.75
N ASP A 362 1.59 -13.37 6.02
CA ASP A 362 0.65 -13.38 7.15
C ASP A 362 0.29 -11.98 7.67
N ALA A 363 0.75 -10.89 7.01
CA ALA A 363 0.56 -9.54 7.52
C ALA A 363 -0.91 -9.20 7.80
N SER A 364 -1.79 -9.41 6.81
CA SER A 364 -3.23 -9.13 6.96
C SER A 364 -3.89 -10.04 8.00
N VAL A 365 -3.46 -11.31 8.09
CA VAL A 365 -3.93 -12.28 9.09
C VAL A 365 -3.51 -11.87 10.51
N ASN A 366 -2.28 -11.39 10.69
CA ASN A 366 -1.78 -10.90 11.98
C ASN A 366 -2.53 -9.63 12.43
N ILE A 367 -2.86 -8.74 11.48
CA ILE A 367 -3.71 -7.57 11.75
C ILE A 367 -5.12 -8.02 12.15
N ALA A 368 -5.72 -8.96 11.41
CA ALA A 368 -7.04 -9.50 11.72
C ALA A 368 -7.08 -10.14 13.10
N ARG A 369 -6.04 -10.92 13.46
CA ARG A 369 -5.91 -11.52 14.80
C ARG A 369 -5.85 -10.45 15.91
N ALA A 370 -5.05 -9.40 15.72
CA ALA A 370 -4.95 -8.31 16.68
C ALA A 370 -6.29 -7.56 16.87
N ILE A 371 -7.08 -7.42 15.80
CA ILE A 371 -8.44 -6.86 15.85
C ILE A 371 -9.38 -7.80 16.60
N GLY A 372 -9.35 -9.10 16.28
CA GLY A 372 -10.16 -10.13 16.93
C GLY A 372 -9.88 -10.23 18.43
N GLU A 373 -8.60 -10.19 18.84
CA GLU A 373 -8.18 -10.16 20.25
C GLU A 373 -8.83 -8.97 21.01
N LYS A 374 -8.90 -7.78 20.40
CA LYS A 374 -9.52 -6.60 21.01
C LYS A 374 -11.05 -6.71 21.17
N LEU A 375 -11.69 -7.48 20.33
CA LEU A 375 -13.14 -7.74 20.36
C LEU A 375 -13.53 -9.04 21.07
N GLY A 376 -12.56 -9.86 21.46
CA GLY A 376 -12.81 -11.19 22.00
C GLY A 376 -13.45 -12.17 21.02
N LEU A 377 -13.14 -12.03 19.71
CA LEU A 377 -13.64 -12.94 18.68
C LEU A 377 -12.92 -14.29 18.76
N THR A 378 -13.68 -15.37 18.60
CA THR A 378 -13.16 -16.73 18.46
C THR A 378 -12.89 -17.04 17.00
N GLU A 379 -11.76 -17.68 16.71
CA GLU A 379 -11.44 -18.15 15.36
C GLU A 379 -12.46 -19.18 14.90
N ALA A 380 -12.88 -19.11 13.63
CA ALA A 380 -13.87 -19.99 13.03
C ALA A 380 -13.29 -21.37 12.67
#